data_c721dde596d2c7b06a9899efe2c437e9
#
_entry.id   c721dde596d2c7b06a9899efe2c437e9
#
_cell.length_a   1.000
_cell.length_b   1.000
_cell.length_c   1.000
_cell.angle_alpha   90.00
_cell.angle_beta   90.00
_cell.angle_gamma   90.00
#
_symmetry.space_group_name_H-M   'P 1'
#
loop_
_entity.id
_entity.type
_entity.pdbx_description
1 polymer ?
#
loop_
_entity_poly.entity_id
_entity_poly.type
_entity_poly.pdbx_seq_one_letter_code
_entity_poly.pdbx_strand_id
1 'polypeptide(L)'
;VWGTGVVLLLARLLVGHLRSRRLRRQARRADAPDWDERLQEVQEQLGSGRTAEIRFHPGATPMSLGLFSPTILLPDSAREWPPERQRLVLLHEMAHLKHRDLLLGLVGQFGRALHWPNPLAWTGWSKLLQAREAACDETVLAAGEDPETYAHQLLAAARRAVSNHVPTPALQIARPTRLRERI
;
A
#
# COMPACT_ATOMS: atom_id res chain seq x y z
N VAL A 1 28.09 -18.47 3.21
CA VAL A 1 27.02 -18.41 2.19
C VAL A 1 25.67 -18.03 2.81
N TRP A 2 25.14 -18.75 3.81
CA TRP A 2 23.83 -18.44 4.41
C TRP A 2 23.78 -17.04 5.01
N GLY A 3 24.71 -16.69 5.87
CA GLY A 3 24.79 -15.37 6.52
C GLY A 3 24.90 -14.22 5.53
N THR A 4 25.63 -14.40 4.44
CA THR A 4 25.76 -13.38 3.37
C THR A 4 24.40 -13.07 2.74
N GLY A 5 23.59 -14.10 2.44
CA GLY A 5 22.26 -13.92 1.89
C GLY A 5 21.32 -13.20 2.87
N VAL A 6 21.36 -13.53 4.15
CA VAL A 6 20.59 -12.84 5.20
C VAL A 6 20.97 -11.36 5.25
N VAL A 7 22.27 -11.04 5.31
CA VAL A 7 22.74 -9.65 5.37
C VAL A 7 22.30 -8.85 4.16
N LEU A 8 22.42 -9.42 2.95
CA LEU A 8 22.00 -8.75 1.71
C LEU A 8 20.47 -8.46 1.71
N LEU A 9 19.66 -9.41 2.14
CA LEU A 9 18.20 -9.22 2.20
C LEU A 9 17.79 -8.20 3.27
N LEU A 10 18.43 -8.23 4.44
CA LEU A 10 18.19 -7.22 5.47
C LEU A 10 18.67 -5.83 5.06
N ALA A 11 19.84 -5.72 4.42
CA ALA A 11 20.32 -4.47 3.85
C ALA A 11 19.34 -3.89 2.80
N ARG A 12 18.82 -4.76 1.91
CA ARG A 12 17.78 -4.39 0.96
C ARG A 12 16.49 -3.88 1.65
N LEU A 13 16.07 -4.53 2.72
CA LEU A 13 14.93 -4.13 3.52
C LEU A 13 15.16 -2.76 4.16
N LEU A 14 16.33 -2.54 4.75
CA LEU A 14 16.74 -1.26 5.32
C LEU A 14 16.75 -0.14 4.27
N VAL A 15 17.34 -0.39 3.11
CA VAL A 15 17.35 0.58 1.98
C VAL A 15 15.93 0.91 1.55
N GLY A 16 15.02 -0.08 1.44
CA GLY A 16 13.61 0.13 1.13
C GLY A 16 12.92 1.02 2.17
N HIS A 17 13.17 0.77 3.45
CA HIS A 17 12.62 1.56 4.55
C HIS A 17 13.15 3.02 4.54
N LEU A 18 14.45 3.21 4.32
CA LEU A 18 15.05 4.55 4.22
C LEU A 18 14.48 5.34 3.02
N ARG A 19 14.29 4.68 1.87
CA ARG A 19 13.65 5.28 0.70
C ARG A 19 12.21 5.70 0.98
N SER A 20 11.42 4.84 1.63
CA SER A 20 10.05 5.17 2.05
C SER A 20 10.01 6.36 3.00
N ARG A 21 10.94 6.43 3.96
CA ARG A 21 11.09 7.59 4.84
C ARG A 21 11.46 8.87 4.07
N ARG A 22 12.35 8.76 3.08
CA ARG A 22 12.74 9.89 2.24
C ARG A 22 11.56 10.40 1.39
N LEU A 23 10.82 9.49 0.75
CA LEU A 23 9.60 9.83 0.00
C LEU A 23 8.58 10.55 0.89
N ARG A 24 8.32 10.04 2.09
CA ARG A 24 7.41 10.68 3.04
C ARG A 24 7.87 12.10 3.43
N ARG A 25 9.18 12.33 3.61
CA ARG A 25 9.73 13.65 3.94
C ARG A 25 9.66 14.64 2.78
N GLN A 26 9.78 14.17 1.54
CA GLN A 26 9.70 14.97 0.33
C GLN A 26 8.25 15.28 -0.07
N ALA A 27 7.31 14.46 0.37
CA ALA A 27 5.90 14.61 0.10
C ALA A 27 5.33 15.84 0.84
N ARG A 28 4.48 16.61 0.14
CA ARG A 28 3.79 17.77 0.68
C ARG A 28 2.52 17.32 1.40
N ARG A 29 2.20 17.94 2.53
CA ARG A 29 0.93 17.70 3.22
C ARG A 29 -0.23 18.15 2.32
N ALA A 30 -1.40 17.53 2.50
CA ALA A 30 -2.62 18.02 1.87
C ALA A 30 -2.95 19.40 2.47
N ASP A 31 -2.94 20.44 1.62
CA ASP A 31 -3.22 21.82 2.05
C ASP A 31 -4.72 22.17 1.92
N ALA A 32 -5.58 21.18 1.60
CA ALA A 32 -7.01 21.38 1.39
C ALA A 32 -7.82 20.66 2.48
N PRO A 33 -8.71 21.33 3.19
CA PRO A 33 -9.53 20.74 4.26
C PRO A 33 -10.39 19.59 3.80
N ASP A 34 -10.83 19.58 2.55
CA ASP A 34 -11.66 18.52 1.96
C ASP A 34 -11.05 17.11 2.05
N TRP A 35 -9.71 17.00 2.06
CA TRP A 35 -9.02 15.71 2.17
C TRP A 35 -9.03 15.18 3.59
N ASP A 36 -8.91 16.06 4.58
CA ASP A 36 -8.97 15.68 5.98
C ASP A 36 -10.40 15.24 6.35
N GLU A 37 -11.44 15.92 5.84
CA GLU A 37 -12.85 15.54 6.01
C GLU A 37 -13.14 14.17 5.40
N ARG A 38 -12.75 13.94 4.15
CA ARG A 38 -12.92 12.63 3.48
C ARG A 38 -12.18 11.52 4.19
N LEU A 39 -10.97 11.79 4.68
CA LEU A 39 -10.22 10.82 5.45
C LEU A 39 -10.95 10.46 6.75
N GLN A 40 -11.52 11.44 7.42
CA GLN A 40 -12.30 11.22 8.64
C GLN A 40 -13.54 10.38 8.36
N GLU A 41 -14.31 10.68 7.31
CA GLU A 41 -15.47 9.88 6.89
C GLU A 41 -15.09 8.41 6.66
N VAL A 42 -13.99 8.17 5.94
CA VAL A 42 -13.47 6.82 5.67
C VAL A 42 -13.03 6.11 6.96
N GLN A 43 -12.40 6.84 7.90
CA GLN A 43 -11.98 6.28 9.20
C GLN A 43 -13.19 5.85 10.03
N GLU A 44 -14.21 6.68 10.09
CA GLU A 44 -15.46 6.40 10.81
C GLU A 44 -16.19 5.20 10.20
N GLN A 45 -16.30 5.15 8.86
CA GLN A 45 -16.92 4.05 8.13
C GLN A 45 -16.22 2.72 8.38
N LEU A 46 -14.89 2.71 8.41
CA LEU A 46 -14.12 1.51 8.69
C LEU A 46 -14.04 1.15 10.17
N GLY A 47 -14.52 2.01 11.07
CA GLY A 47 -14.34 1.85 12.51
C GLY A 47 -12.85 1.78 12.89
N SER A 48 -11.99 2.50 12.17
CA SER A 48 -10.56 2.46 12.38
C SER A 48 -10.15 3.47 13.45
N GLY A 49 -9.65 3.00 14.58
CA GLY A 49 -9.07 3.86 15.62
C GLY A 49 -7.69 4.45 15.24
N ARG A 50 -7.23 4.26 13.99
CA ARG A 50 -5.95 4.77 13.50
C ARG A 50 -6.17 6.04 12.70
N THR A 51 -5.45 7.09 13.07
CA THR A 51 -5.37 8.32 12.28
C THR A 51 -4.21 8.25 11.30
N ALA A 52 -4.40 8.83 10.13
CA ALA A 52 -3.37 8.94 9.09
C ALA A 52 -3.27 10.38 8.59
N GLU A 53 -2.14 10.73 8.01
CA GLU A 53 -1.91 12.00 7.33
C GLU A 53 -1.86 11.77 5.82
N ILE A 54 -2.56 12.60 5.05
CA ILE A 54 -2.47 12.54 3.58
C ILE A 54 -1.33 13.42 3.11
N ARG A 55 -0.48 12.85 2.24
CA ARG A 55 0.61 13.58 1.59
C ARG A 55 0.60 13.32 0.08
N PHE A 56 1.03 14.33 -0.67
CA PHE A 56 1.15 14.28 -2.12
C PHE A 56 2.60 14.28 -2.56
N HIS A 57 2.90 13.48 -3.59
CA HIS A 57 4.23 13.44 -4.18
C HIS A 57 4.11 13.17 -5.69
N PRO A 58 4.78 13.97 -6.56
CA PRO A 58 4.78 13.74 -7.99
C PRO A 58 5.35 12.35 -8.31
N GLY A 59 4.67 11.60 -9.15
CA GLY A 59 5.07 10.25 -9.56
C GLY A 59 4.90 9.16 -8.49
N ALA A 60 4.26 9.44 -7.36
CA ALA A 60 3.86 8.40 -6.43
C ALA A 60 2.70 7.57 -7.00
N THR A 61 2.57 6.35 -6.51
CA THR A 61 1.33 5.57 -6.57
C THR A 61 0.67 5.64 -5.20
N PRO A 62 -0.66 5.51 -5.09
CA PRO A 62 -1.30 5.40 -3.80
C PRO A 62 -0.63 4.32 -2.95
N MET A 63 -0.29 4.66 -1.72
CA MET A 63 0.32 3.73 -0.77
C MET A 63 0.24 4.22 0.66
N SER A 64 0.09 3.31 1.60
CA SER A 64 0.18 3.58 3.02
C SER A 64 1.61 3.37 3.54
N LEU A 65 2.11 4.33 4.31
CA LEU A 65 3.47 4.37 4.86
C LEU A 65 3.44 4.70 6.36
N GLY A 66 4.52 4.36 7.07
CA GLY A 66 4.73 4.79 8.45
C GLY A 66 4.07 3.89 9.49
N LEU A 67 4.89 3.14 10.24
CA LEU A 67 4.41 2.23 11.27
C LEU A 67 3.83 2.97 12.49
N PHE A 68 4.53 4.02 12.95
CA PHE A 68 4.15 4.82 14.14
C PHE A 68 3.41 6.11 13.80
N SER A 69 3.63 6.65 12.61
CA SER A 69 2.95 7.83 12.10
C SER A 69 2.39 7.50 10.73
N PRO A 70 1.18 6.92 10.68
CA PRO A 70 0.58 6.48 9.43
C PRO A 70 0.42 7.65 8.45
N THR A 71 0.80 7.42 7.21
CA THR A 71 0.72 8.41 6.14
C THR A 71 0.20 7.72 4.89
N ILE A 72 -0.83 8.27 4.27
CA ILE A 72 -1.30 7.87 2.95
C ILE A 72 -0.63 8.78 1.93
N LEU A 73 0.19 8.20 1.08
CA LEU A 73 0.86 8.91 0.00
C LEU A 73 0.05 8.77 -1.28
N LEU A 74 -0.27 9.91 -1.91
CA LEU A 74 -1.03 9.98 -3.15
C LEU A 74 -0.20 10.70 -4.23
N PRO A 75 -0.44 10.41 -5.53
CA PRO A 75 0.11 11.23 -6.60
C PRO A 75 -0.56 12.60 -6.63
N ASP A 76 0.16 13.63 -7.10
CA ASP A 76 -0.41 14.98 -7.26
C ASP A 76 -1.67 14.97 -8.13
N SER A 77 -1.74 14.12 -9.14
CA SER A 77 -2.92 13.92 -9.99
C SER A 77 -4.16 13.41 -9.25
N ALA A 78 -4.02 12.91 -8.02
CA ALA A 78 -5.16 12.46 -7.23
C ALA A 78 -6.11 13.61 -6.86
N ARG A 79 -5.63 14.84 -6.88
CA ARG A 79 -6.43 16.05 -6.65
C ARG A 79 -7.51 16.25 -7.72
N GLU A 80 -7.25 15.75 -8.93
CA GLU A 80 -8.14 15.86 -10.11
C GLU A 80 -9.03 14.61 -10.30
N TRP A 81 -8.92 13.62 -9.42
CA TRP A 81 -9.75 12.42 -9.54
C TRP A 81 -11.20 12.72 -9.14
N PRO A 82 -12.16 12.00 -9.74
CA PRO A 82 -13.54 12.03 -9.29
C PRO A 82 -13.65 11.69 -7.79
N PRO A 83 -14.59 12.30 -7.05
CA PRO A 83 -14.76 12.07 -5.61
C PRO A 83 -14.90 10.60 -5.23
N GLU A 84 -15.65 9.83 -6.02
CA GLU A 84 -15.86 8.39 -5.81
C GLU A 84 -14.53 7.63 -5.85
N ARG A 85 -13.66 7.98 -6.79
CA ARG A 85 -12.35 7.35 -6.91
C ARG A 85 -11.42 7.73 -5.75
N GLN A 86 -11.43 9.01 -5.34
CA GLN A 86 -10.66 9.47 -4.20
C GLN A 86 -11.07 8.68 -2.94
N ARG A 87 -12.37 8.52 -2.72
CA ARG A 87 -12.94 7.78 -1.59
C ARG A 87 -12.54 6.31 -1.63
N LEU A 88 -12.68 5.62 -2.76
CA LEU A 88 -12.32 4.20 -2.90
C LEU A 88 -10.84 3.95 -2.64
N VAL A 89 -9.96 4.84 -3.14
CA VAL A 89 -8.51 4.73 -2.87
C VAL A 89 -8.21 4.98 -1.39
N LEU A 90 -8.85 5.95 -0.76
CA LEU A 90 -8.68 6.19 0.68
C LEU A 90 -9.17 5.01 1.52
N LEU A 91 -10.32 4.41 1.17
CA LEU A 91 -10.83 3.20 1.82
C LEU A 91 -9.82 2.05 1.75
N HIS A 92 -9.27 1.81 0.56
CA HIS A 92 -8.28 0.74 0.36
C HIS A 92 -7.00 0.98 1.16
N GLU A 93 -6.44 2.19 1.11
CA GLU A 93 -5.23 2.53 1.87
C GLU A 93 -5.46 2.52 3.40
N MET A 94 -6.65 2.95 3.83
CA MET A 94 -7.03 2.86 5.25
C MET A 94 -7.24 1.42 5.69
N ALA A 95 -7.73 0.51 4.83
CA ALA A 95 -7.82 -0.92 5.14
C ALA A 95 -6.44 -1.50 5.43
N HIS A 96 -5.40 -1.17 4.64
CA HIS A 96 -4.02 -1.55 4.93
C HIS A 96 -3.53 -1.08 6.32
N LEU A 97 -3.90 0.15 6.71
CA LEU A 97 -3.55 0.68 8.03
C LEU A 97 -4.33 -0.03 9.15
N LYS A 98 -5.62 -0.30 8.95
CA LYS A 98 -6.47 -1.05 9.89
C LYS A 98 -5.90 -2.45 10.15
N HIS A 99 -5.51 -3.17 9.10
CA HIS A 99 -4.92 -4.52 9.18
C HIS A 99 -3.47 -4.54 9.64
N ARG A 100 -2.85 -3.38 9.87
CA ARG A 100 -1.41 -3.26 10.24
C ARG A 100 -0.48 -3.92 9.23
N ASP A 101 -0.81 -3.84 7.97
CA ASP A 101 -0.13 -4.52 6.87
C ASP A 101 1.36 -4.19 6.76
N LEU A 102 1.76 -2.98 7.15
CA LEU A 102 3.16 -2.61 7.23
C LEU A 102 3.93 -3.46 8.24
N LEU A 103 3.34 -3.73 9.41
CA LEU A 103 3.95 -4.58 10.43
C LEU A 103 4.04 -6.03 9.95
N LEU A 104 2.93 -6.57 9.43
CA LEU A 104 2.90 -7.92 8.86
C LEU A 104 3.89 -8.07 7.71
N GLY A 105 4.01 -7.05 6.87
CA GLY A 105 4.99 -7.00 5.79
C GLY A 105 6.44 -7.03 6.28
N LEU A 106 6.76 -6.31 7.36
CA LEU A 106 8.10 -6.33 7.97
C LEU A 106 8.42 -7.71 8.56
N VAL A 107 7.49 -8.29 9.34
CA VAL A 107 7.65 -9.62 9.92
C VAL A 107 7.84 -10.68 8.83
N GLY A 108 7.00 -10.67 7.79
CA GLY A 108 7.11 -11.61 6.69
C GLY A 108 8.42 -11.48 5.90
N GLN A 109 8.90 -10.25 5.67
CA GLN A 109 10.19 -10.02 5.00
C GLN A 109 11.37 -10.46 5.86
N PHE A 110 11.30 -10.23 7.17
CA PHE A 110 12.32 -10.69 8.11
C PHE A 110 12.37 -12.23 8.14
N GLY A 111 11.22 -12.90 8.24
CA GLY A 111 11.11 -14.36 8.15
C GLY A 111 11.70 -14.90 6.85
N ARG A 112 11.36 -14.26 5.70
CA ARG A 112 11.92 -14.62 4.41
C ARG A 112 13.44 -14.41 4.36
N ALA A 113 13.96 -13.35 4.97
CA ALA A 113 15.40 -13.10 5.00
C ALA A 113 16.15 -14.16 5.81
N LEU A 114 15.61 -14.61 6.93
CA LEU A 114 16.20 -15.68 7.75
C LEU A 114 16.18 -17.05 7.04
N HIS A 115 15.11 -17.32 6.31
CA HIS A 115 14.89 -18.61 5.66
C HIS A 115 15.07 -18.52 4.13
N TRP A 116 15.91 -17.60 3.64
CA TRP A 116 16.04 -17.29 2.22
C TRP A 116 16.41 -18.48 1.31
N PRO A 117 17.18 -19.51 1.75
CA PRO A 117 17.47 -20.66 0.88
C PRO A 117 16.26 -21.58 0.72
N ASN A 118 15.26 -21.48 1.60
CA ASN A 118 14.08 -22.32 1.55
C ASN A 118 13.05 -21.73 0.57
N PRO A 119 12.66 -22.44 -0.52
CA PRO A 119 11.66 -21.96 -1.46
C PRO A 119 10.29 -21.71 -0.83
N LEU A 120 9.95 -22.42 0.26
CA LEU A 120 8.70 -22.21 0.99
C LEU A 120 8.63 -20.81 1.62
N ALA A 121 9.76 -20.21 2.00
CA ALA A 121 9.77 -18.84 2.52
C ALA A 121 9.35 -17.81 1.44
N TRP A 122 9.66 -18.07 0.18
CA TRP A 122 9.30 -17.22 -0.95
C TRP A 122 7.83 -17.40 -1.36
N THR A 123 7.37 -18.63 -1.39
CA THR A 123 5.95 -18.92 -1.68
C THR A 123 5.05 -18.43 -0.56
N GLY A 124 5.44 -18.64 0.71
CA GLY A 124 4.73 -18.10 1.87
C GLY A 124 4.65 -16.58 1.85
N TRP A 125 5.73 -15.90 1.49
CA TRP A 125 5.73 -14.46 1.30
C TRP A 125 4.75 -14.00 0.20
N SER A 126 4.74 -14.70 -0.94
CA SER A 126 3.81 -14.37 -2.04
C SER A 126 2.36 -14.57 -1.63
N LYS A 127 2.06 -15.65 -0.88
CA LYS A 127 0.70 -15.91 -0.36
C LYS A 127 0.28 -14.88 0.70
N LEU A 128 1.20 -14.46 1.57
CA LEU A 128 0.94 -13.39 2.53
C LEU A 128 0.54 -12.08 1.84
N LEU A 129 1.26 -11.70 0.78
CA LEU A 129 0.91 -10.50 0.01
C LEU A 129 -0.48 -10.61 -0.63
N GLN A 130 -0.81 -11.75 -1.24
CA GLN A 130 -2.13 -12.00 -1.84
C GLN A 130 -3.24 -11.93 -0.79
N ALA A 131 -3.05 -12.57 0.37
CA ALA A 131 -4.04 -12.57 1.44
C ALA A 131 -4.29 -11.17 2.01
N ARG A 132 -3.25 -10.35 2.14
CA ARG A 132 -3.37 -8.94 2.58
C ARG A 132 -4.21 -8.12 1.61
N GLU A 133 -3.92 -8.21 0.32
CA GLU A 133 -4.69 -7.50 -0.71
C GLU A 133 -6.16 -7.95 -0.69
N ALA A 134 -6.40 -9.27 -0.64
CA ALA A 134 -7.77 -9.81 -0.59
C ALA A 134 -8.53 -9.32 0.66
N ALA A 135 -7.87 -9.27 1.83
CA ALA A 135 -8.48 -8.76 3.05
C ALA A 135 -8.80 -7.25 2.98
N CYS A 136 -7.96 -6.46 2.29
CA CYS A 136 -8.24 -5.05 2.06
C CYS A 136 -9.42 -4.87 1.11
N ASP A 137 -9.48 -5.64 0.01
CA ASP A 137 -10.60 -5.61 -0.92
C ASP A 137 -11.91 -6.01 -0.23
N GLU A 138 -11.91 -7.10 0.56
CA GLU A 138 -13.05 -7.53 1.35
C GLU A 138 -13.52 -6.44 2.33
N THR A 139 -12.57 -5.74 2.95
CA THR A 139 -12.88 -4.63 3.86
C THR A 139 -13.56 -3.46 3.13
N VAL A 140 -13.12 -3.13 1.92
CA VAL A 140 -13.74 -2.09 1.09
C VAL A 140 -15.16 -2.48 0.70
N LEU A 141 -15.37 -3.73 0.27
CA LEU A 141 -16.69 -4.24 -0.09
C LEU A 141 -17.63 -4.32 1.12
N ALA A 142 -17.11 -4.75 2.28
CA ALA A 142 -17.87 -4.79 3.54
C ALA A 142 -18.25 -3.38 4.03
N ALA A 143 -17.54 -2.35 3.64
CA ALA A 143 -17.88 -0.95 3.88
C ALA A 143 -19.07 -0.46 3.03
N GLY A 144 -19.63 -1.30 2.16
CA GLY A 144 -20.82 -1.00 1.37
C GLY A 144 -20.54 -0.43 -0.02
N GLU A 145 -19.30 -0.53 -0.50
CA GLU A 145 -18.95 -0.11 -1.85
C GLU A 145 -19.49 -1.11 -2.88
N ASP A 146 -19.96 -0.58 -4.01
CA ASP A 146 -20.45 -1.40 -5.12
C ASP A 146 -19.33 -2.23 -5.75
N PRO A 147 -19.46 -3.59 -5.79
CA PRO A 147 -18.42 -4.47 -6.30
C PRO A 147 -18.01 -4.18 -7.75
N GLU A 148 -18.96 -3.83 -8.61
CA GLU A 148 -18.70 -3.57 -10.04
C GLU A 148 -17.88 -2.28 -10.20
N THR A 149 -18.29 -1.21 -9.53
CA THR A 149 -17.58 0.07 -9.51
C THR A 149 -16.15 -0.12 -8.95
N TYR A 150 -16.01 -0.88 -7.87
CA TYR A 150 -14.71 -1.16 -7.28
C TYR A 150 -13.80 -1.95 -8.22
N ALA A 151 -14.32 -3.01 -8.87
CA ALA A 151 -13.58 -3.80 -9.85
C ALA A 151 -13.11 -2.93 -11.04
N HIS A 152 -13.96 -2.06 -11.55
CA HIS A 152 -13.58 -1.11 -12.61
C HIS A 152 -12.43 -0.18 -12.19
N GLN A 153 -12.44 0.33 -10.96
CA GLN A 153 -11.37 1.17 -10.44
C GLN A 153 -10.05 0.41 -10.27
N LEU A 154 -10.10 -0.82 -9.79
CA LEU A 154 -8.92 -1.70 -9.70
C LEU A 154 -8.31 -1.97 -11.08
N LEU A 155 -9.16 -2.29 -12.08
CA LEU A 155 -8.72 -2.52 -13.45
C LEU A 155 -8.09 -1.25 -14.07
N ALA A 156 -8.69 -0.09 -13.84
CA ALA A 156 -8.14 1.18 -14.29
C ALA A 156 -6.79 1.51 -13.63
N ALA A 157 -6.63 1.21 -12.34
CA ALA A 157 -5.37 1.37 -11.63
C ALA A 157 -4.27 0.44 -12.19
N ALA A 158 -4.62 -0.82 -12.49
CA ALA A 158 -3.72 -1.78 -13.08
C ALA A 158 -3.23 -1.36 -14.48
N ARG A 159 -4.13 -0.93 -15.34
CA ARG A 159 -3.79 -0.46 -16.70
C ARG A 159 -2.79 0.69 -16.64
N ARG A 160 -2.95 1.63 -15.70
CA ARG A 160 -2.01 2.75 -15.50
C ARG A 160 -0.67 2.29 -14.96
N ALA A 161 -0.64 1.33 -14.06
CA ALA A 161 0.62 0.76 -13.53
C ALA A 161 1.44 0.06 -14.63
N VAL A 162 0.77 -0.55 -15.60
CA VAL A 162 1.43 -1.19 -16.76
C VAL A 162 1.94 -0.15 -17.76
N SER A 163 1.17 0.94 -18.02
CA SER A 163 1.56 1.98 -18.97
C SER A 163 2.66 2.90 -18.44
N ASN A 164 2.69 3.15 -17.14
CA ASN A 164 3.75 3.90 -16.48
C ASN A 164 4.87 2.93 -16.09
N HIS A 165 5.78 2.64 -17.00
CA HIS A 165 7.02 1.89 -16.75
C HIS A 165 7.92 2.64 -15.74
N VAL A 166 7.43 2.92 -14.54
CA VAL A 166 8.25 3.43 -13.46
C VAL A 166 8.75 2.22 -12.66
N PRO A 167 10.00 1.80 -12.84
CA PRO A 167 10.62 0.86 -11.92
C PRO A 167 10.86 1.62 -10.62
N THR A 168 9.85 1.68 -9.77
CA THR A 168 9.99 2.29 -8.45
C THR A 168 10.59 1.24 -7.52
N PRO A 169 11.89 1.32 -7.19
CA PRO A 169 12.57 0.32 -6.35
C PRO A 169 12.05 0.25 -4.92
N ALA A 170 11.30 1.27 -4.48
CA ALA A 170 10.63 1.29 -3.18
C ALA A 170 9.39 0.37 -3.15
N LEU A 171 8.76 0.12 -4.30
CA LEU A 171 7.53 -0.67 -4.45
C LEU A 171 7.72 -2.19 -4.45
N GLN A 172 8.94 -2.70 -4.26
CA GLN A 172 9.10 -4.14 -4.03
C GLN A 172 8.67 -4.58 -2.62
N ILE A 173 8.32 -3.64 -1.75
CA ILE A 173 7.60 -3.92 -0.51
C ILE A 173 6.10 -4.04 -0.81
N ALA A 174 5.60 -3.32 -1.81
CA ALA A 174 4.24 -3.37 -2.34
C ALA A 174 4.29 -3.58 -3.87
N ARG A 175 4.63 -4.77 -4.34
CA ARG A 175 4.30 -5.13 -5.73
C ARG A 175 2.79 -5.22 -5.83
N PRO A 176 2.15 -4.57 -6.81
CA PRO A 176 0.78 -4.92 -7.16
C PRO A 176 0.81 -6.40 -7.53
N THR A 177 0.32 -7.22 -6.63
CA THR A 177 0.15 -8.65 -6.81
C THR A 177 -0.72 -8.80 -8.05
N ARG A 178 -0.30 -9.67 -8.92
CA ARG A 178 -0.87 -10.00 -10.23
C ARG A 178 -2.40 -9.85 -10.25
N LEU A 179 -2.89 -8.74 -10.79
CA LEU A 179 -4.32 -8.48 -11.00
C LEU A 179 -5.02 -9.58 -11.83
N ARG A 180 -4.24 -10.40 -12.53
CA ARG A 180 -4.75 -11.54 -13.30
C ARG A 180 -5.39 -12.67 -12.47
N GLU A 181 -5.16 -12.68 -11.15
CA GLU A 181 -5.73 -13.70 -10.25
C GLU A 181 -6.88 -13.14 -9.38
N ARG A 182 -7.28 -11.86 -9.60
CA ARG A 182 -8.31 -11.15 -8.81
C ARG A 182 -9.61 -10.87 -9.58
N ILE A 183 -9.72 -11.35 -10.84
CA ILE A 183 -10.92 -11.24 -11.69
C ILE A 183 -11.51 -12.62 -11.92
#